data_c1eba7abfd7a466fa614a1ce56ab08ec
#
_entry.id   c1eba7abfd7a466fa614a1ce56ab08ec
#
_cell.length_a   1.000
_cell.length_b   1.000
_cell.length_c   1.000
_cell.angle_alpha   90.00
_cell.angle_beta   90.00
_cell.angle_gamma   90.00
#
_symmetry.space_group_name_H-M   'P 1'
#
loop_
_entity.id
_entity.type
_entity.pdbx_description
1 polymer ?
#
loop_
_entity_poly.entity_id
_entity_poly.type
_entity_poly.pdbx_seq_one_letter_code
_entity_poly.pdbx_strand_id
1 'polypeptide(L)'
;LYGFDTNRWRFKTVIAKASTTRTPAASQALEALALGDRASYDRLLAPTVPLSREIFRAPTRFYKAGIAFLAWLNGHQSHFIMPAGFQSSRDIVHYAQVFRLADQAGLLAIPDLAEARMRVLLDLHGVAQD
;
A
#
# COMPACT_ATOMS: atom_id res chain seq x y z
N LEU A 1 19.22 -10.76 13.54
CA LEU A 1 18.22 -10.87 12.47
C LEU A 1 16.83 -11.21 13.02
N TYR A 2 16.79 -11.87 14.14
CA TYR A 2 15.57 -12.31 14.81
C TYR A 2 15.05 -11.22 15.72
N GLY A 3 14.37 -10.28 15.29
CA GLY A 3 13.84 -9.09 15.96
C GLY A 3 13.75 -7.91 15.03
N PHE A 4 14.32 -8.07 13.84
CA PHE A 4 14.16 -7.10 12.77
C PHE A 4 12.85 -7.41 12.03
N ASP A 5 11.87 -6.56 12.16
CA ASP A 5 10.64 -6.69 11.36
C ASP A 5 10.96 -6.41 9.89
N THR A 6 11.38 -7.48 9.18
CA THR A 6 11.72 -7.42 7.76
C THR A 6 10.55 -6.97 6.90
N ASN A 7 9.31 -7.23 7.35
CA ASN A 7 8.12 -6.78 6.65
C ASN A 7 7.95 -5.26 6.79
N ARG A 8 8.19 -4.73 7.97
CA ARG A 8 8.16 -3.29 8.24
C ARG A 8 9.23 -2.55 7.43
N TRP A 9 10.44 -3.11 7.33
CA TRP A 9 11.54 -2.52 6.58
C TRP A 9 11.31 -2.58 5.06
N ARG A 10 10.87 -3.72 4.54
CA ARG A 10 10.55 -3.89 3.11
C ARG A 10 9.42 -2.98 2.68
N PHE A 11 8.40 -2.83 3.50
CA PHE A 11 7.29 -1.93 3.22
C PHE A 11 7.74 -0.47 3.15
N LYS A 12 8.59 -0.02 4.06
CA LYS A 12 9.18 1.32 4.02
C LYS A 12 9.97 1.57 2.73
N THR A 13 10.79 0.60 2.34
CA THR A 13 11.59 0.69 1.10
C THR A 13 10.70 0.71 -0.14
N VAL A 14 9.62 -0.04 -0.13
CA VAL A 14 8.68 -0.12 -1.24
C VAL A 14 7.82 1.14 -1.34
N ILE A 15 7.32 1.66 -0.25
CA ILE A 15 6.63 2.96 -0.24
C ILE A 15 7.58 4.06 -0.68
N ALA A 16 8.82 4.07 -0.22
CA ALA A 16 9.83 5.03 -0.67
C ALA A 16 10.12 4.92 -2.18
N LYS A 17 10.08 3.72 -2.75
CA LYS A 17 10.27 3.50 -4.19
C LYS A 17 9.00 3.71 -5.03
N ALA A 18 7.83 3.41 -4.51
CA ALA A 18 6.56 3.65 -5.19
C ALA A 18 6.11 5.10 -5.08
N SER A 19 6.53 5.82 -4.07
CA SER A 19 6.31 7.25 -3.89
C SER A 19 7.53 8.06 -4.34
N THR A 20 7.92 7.93 -5.60
CA THR A 20 8.71 8.99 -6.25
C THR A 20 7.94 10.32 -6.34
N THR A 21 6.70 10.33 -5.92
CA THR A 21 5.88 11.50 -5.65
C THR A 21 5.53 11.51 -4.17
N ARG A 22 6.36 12.23 -3.41
CA ARG A 22 6.07 12.87 -2.12
C ARG A 22 4.83 12.35 -1.38
N THR A 23 4.91 11.23 -0.69
CA THR A 23 4.08 11.07 0.49
C THR A 23 4.75 11.89 1.60
N PRO A 24 4.15 12.99 2.05
CA PRO A 24 4.73 13.87 3.07
C PRO A 24 5.13 13.07 4.33
N ALA A 25 4.35 12.06 4.67
CA ALA A 25 4.58 11.21 5.83
C ALA A 25 5.89 10.41 5.76
N ALA A 26 6.27 9.87 4.60
CA ALA A 26 7.51 9.10 4.49
C ALA A 26 8.75 10.01 4.55
N SER A 27 8.70 11.17 3.90
CA SER A 27 9.77 12.17 3.97
C SER A 27 9.92 12.72 5.37
N GLN A 28 8.83 13.09 6.02
CA GLN A 28 8.82 13.59 7.40
C GLN A 28 9.31 12.54 8.39
N ALA A 29 8.96 11.27 8.19
CA ALA A 29 9.46 10.19 9.04
C ALA A 29 10.98 10.01 8.90
N LEU A 30 11.52 10.12 7.69
CA LEU A 30 12.96 10.04 7.46
C LEU A 30 13.70 11.26 8.03
N GLU A 31 13.11 12.46 7.93
CA GLU A 31 13.66 13.67 8.54
C GLU A 31 13.66 13.55 10.08
N ALA A 32 12.57 13.09 10.68
CA ALA A 32 12.51 12.85 12.11
C ALA A 32 13.58 11.85 12.56
N LEU A 33 13.80 10.78 11.80
CA LEU A 33 14.84 9.80 12.08
C LEU A 33 16.26 10.41 11.96
N ALA A 34 16.49 11.25 10.95
CA ALA A 34 17.76 11.93 10.76
C ALA A 34 18.06 12.90 11.90
N LEU A 35 17.03 13.51 12.50
CA LEU A 35 17.13 14.38 13.67
C LEU A 35 17.18 13.60 15.01
N GLY A 36 17.16 12.27 14.98
CA GLY A 36 17.14 11.41 16.15
C GLY A 36 15.78 11.32 16.87
N ASP A 37 14.73 11.91 16.31
CA ASP A 37 13.38 11.85 16.86
C ASP A 37 12.67 10.55 16.46
N ARG A 38 13.00 9.49 17.17
CA ARG A 38 12.43 8.17 16.95
C ARG A 38 10.94 8.10 17.28
N ALA A 39 10.48 8.87 18.24
CA ALA A 39 9.07 8.88 18.64
C ALA A 39 8.17 9.43 17.51
N SER A 40 8.58 10.53 16.90
CA SER A 40 7.88 11.08 15.73
C SER A 40 7.95 10.14 14.52
N TYR A 41 9.08 9.50 14.27
CA TYR A 41 9.23 8.49 13.24
C TYR A 41 8.24 7.32 13.43
N ASP A 42 8.17 6.76 14.64
CA ASP A 42 7.27 5.65 14.93
C ASP A 42 5.80 6.07 14.82
N ARG A 43 5.45 7.25 15.30
CA ARG A 43 4.09 7.81 15.21
C ARG A 43 3.64 8.02 13.76
N LEU A 44 4.49 8.55 12.90
CA LEU A 44 4.19 8.77 11.48
C LEU A 44 4.02 7.47 10.71
N LEU A 45 4.69 6.40 11.11
CA LEU A 45 4.64 5.11 10.43
C LEU A 45 3.64 4.13 11.05
N ALA A 46 3.20 4.34 12.27
CA ALA A 46 2.26 3.44 12.93
C ALA A 46 0.99 3.15 12.10
N PRO A 47 0.35 4.14 11.44
CA PRO A 47 -0.83 3.90 10.61
C PRO A 47 -0.55 2.99 9.39
N THR A 48 0.71 2.89 8.96
CA THR A 48 1.09 2.07 7.79
C THR A 48 1.31 0.61 8.14
N VAL A 49 1.43 0.26 9.41
CA VAL A 49 1.73 -1.12 9.85
C VAL A 49 0.62 -2.10 9.48
N PRO A 50 -0.68 -1.82 9.70
CA PRO A 50 -1.74 -2.73 9.29
C PRO A 50 -1.74 -2.99 7.78
N LEU A 51 -1.52 -1.95 6.97
CA LEU A 51 -1.42 -2.06 5.52
C LEU A 51 -0.23 -2.96 5.11
N SER A 52 0.92 -2.76 5.74
CA SER A 52 2.09 -3.59 5.51
C SER A 52 1.81 -5.07 5.80
N ARG A 53 1.17 -5.36 6.93
CA ARG A 53 0.81 -6.73 7.31
C ARG A 53 -0.12 -7.38 6.29
N GLU A 54 -1.09 -6.63 5.78
CA GLU A 54 -2.01 -7.15 4.77
C GLU A 54 -1.30 -7.42 3.44
N ILE A 55 -0.47 -6.50 2.94
CA ILE A 55 0.27 -6.67 1.69
C ILE A 55 1.21 -7.90 1.77
N PHE A 56 1.90 -8.06 2.90
CA PHE A 56 2.86 -9.14 3.10
C PHE A 56 2.26 -10.39 3.76
N ARG A 57 0.92 -10.45 3.91
CA ARG A 57 0.23 -11.63 4.41
C ARG A 57 0.66 -12.89 3.65
N ALA A 58 0.73 -14.01 4.35
CA ALA A 58 1.08 -15.29 3.72
C ALA A 58 0.12 -15.66 2.56
N PRO A 59 0.59 -16.20 1.46
CA PRO A 59 1.98 -16.40 1.06
C PRO A 59 2.68 -15.08 0.72
N THR A 60 3.74 -14.76 1.45
CA THR A 60 4.44 -13.46 1.36
C THR A 60 4.96 -13.16 -0.05
N ARG A 61 5.28 -14.19 -0.85
CA ARG A 61 5.73 -14.04 -2.24
C ARG A 61 4.75 -13.26 -3.14
N PHE A 62 3.48 -13.17 -2.76
CA PHE A 62 2.45 -12.46 -3.53
C PHE A 62 2.36 -10.96 -3.21
N TYR A 63 3.26 -10.42 -2.39
CA TYR A 63 3.26 -9.01 -1.97
C TYR A 63 3.27 -8.02 -3.15
N LYS A 64 3.86 -8.41 -4.29
CA LYS A 64 3.94 -7.55 -5.48
C LYS A 64 2.57 -7.16 -6.02
N ALA A 65 1.57 -8.03 -5.87
CA ALA A 65 0.20 -7.73 -6.29
C ALA A 65 -0.38 -6.54 -5.52
N GLY A 66 -0.21 -6.49 -4.20
CA GLY A 66 -0.64 -5.36 -3.39
C GLY A 66 0.09 -4.06 -3.71
N ILE A 67 1.39 -4.15 -4.04
CA ILE A 67 2.19 -2.98 -4.43
C ILE A 67 1.73 -2.42 -5.78
N ALA A 68 1.55 -3.28 -6.78
CA ALA A 68 1.05 -2.87 -8.09
C ALA A 68 -0.37 -2.29 -7.99
N PHE A 69 -1.20 -2.86 -7.11
CA PHE A 69 -2.52 -2.33 -6.82
C PHE A 69 -2.47 -0.91 -6.25
N LEU A 70 -1.62 -0.66 -5.24
CA LEU A 70 -1.44 0.69 -4.69
C LEU A 70 -0.89 1.68 -5.72
N ALA A 71 0.04 1.26 -6.57
CA ALA A 71 0.56 2.09 -7.65
C ALA A 71 -0.53 2.48 -8.64
N TRP A 72 -1.41 1.54 -8.97
CA TRP A 72 -2.57 1.81 -9.81
C TRP A 72 -3.57 2.74 -9.13
N LEU A 73 -3.94 2.51 -7.87
CA LEU A 73 -4.84 3.40 -7.13
C LEU A 73 -4.34 4.85 -7.09
N ASN A 74 -3.03 5.03 -6.97
CA ASN A 74 -2.40 6.36 -6.89
C ASN A 74 -2.05 6.98 -8.27
N GLY A 75 -2.49 6.37 -9.36
CA GLY A 75 -2.29 6.93 -10.71
C GLY A 75 -0.89 6.76 -11.28
N HIS A 76 0.00 6.00 -10.62
CA HIS A 76 1.36 5.75 -11.13
C HIS A 76 1.40 4.81 -12.32
N GLN A 77 0.32 4.08 -12.57
CA GLN A 77 0.13 3.28 -13.77
C GLN A 77 -1.34 3.30 -14.22
N SER A 78 -1.56 3.14 -15.52
CA SER A 78 -2.88 3.28 -16.14
C SER A 78 -3.79 2.06 -15.93
N HIS A 79 -3.22 0.91 -15.62
CA HIS A 79 -3.94 -0.36 -15.49
C HIS A 79 -3.45 -1.17 -14.29
N PHE A 80 -4.27 -2.14 -13.89
CA PHE A 80 -3.93 -3.14 -12.88
C PHE A 80 -3.87 -4.54 -13.51
N ILE A 81 -2.99 -4.70 -14.49
CA ILE A 81 -2.68 -5.99 -15.12
C ILE A 81 -1.19 -6.26 -14.92
N MET A 82 -0.89 -7.44 -14.41
CA MET A 82 0.49 -7.86 -14.15
C MET A 82 0.89 -8.99 -15.09
N PRO A 83 2.20 -9.15 -15.39
CA PRO A 83 2.68 -10.26 -16.19
C PRO A 83 2.18 -11.61 -15.67
N ALA A 84 1.80 -12.50 -16.59
CA ALA A 84 1.24 -13.82 -16.30
C ALA A 84 -0.01 -13.82 -15.41
N GLY A 85 -0.77 -12.72 -15.37
CA GLY A 85 -1.97 -12.62 -14.55
C GLY A 85 -1.69 -12.62 -13.05
N PHE A 86 -0.54 -12.15 -12.61
CA PHE A 86 -0.11 -12.20 -11.22
C PHE A 86 -1.03 -11.43 -10.25
N GLN A 87 -1.81 -10.47 -10.74
CA GLN A 87 -2.85 -9.80 -9.96
C GLN A 87 -3.90 -10.79 -9.41
N SER A 88 -4.08 -11.95 -10.05
CA SER A 88 -5.00 -13.01 -9.59
C SER A 88 -4.42 -13.86 -8.45
N SER A 89 -3.18 -13.60 -8.01
CA SER A 89 -2.58 -14.27 -6.84
C SER A 89 -3.23 -13.87 -5.51
N ARG A 90 -4.03 -12.80 -5.52
CA ARG A 90 -4.84 -12.33 -4.41
C ARG A 90 -6.29 -12.17 -4.87
N ASP A 91 -7.21 -12.34 -3.93
CA ASP A 91 -8.65 -12.19 -4.16
C ASP A 91 -9.11 -10.73 -3.98
N ILE A 92 -10.35 -10.47 -4.35
CA ILE A 92 -10.95 -9.14 -4.24
C ILE A 92 -11.07 -8.68 -2.78
N VAL A 93 -11.23 -9.58 -1.82
CA VAL A 93 -11.30 -9.25 -0.40
C VAL A 93 -9.96 -8.68 0.08
N HIS A 94 -8.85 -9.26 -0.37
CA HIS A 94 -7.52 -8.71 -0.09
C HIS A 94 -7.38 -7.29 -0.64
N TYR A 95 -7.76 -7.05 -1.89
CA TYR A 95 -7.66 -5.72 -2.50
C TYR A 95 -8.57 -4.69 -1.82
N ALA A 96 -9.78 -5.07 -1.44
CA ALA A 96 -10.67 -4.21 -0.66
C ALA A 96 -10.06 -3.84 0.69
N GLN A 97 -9.42 -4.80 1.35
CA GLN A 97 -8.75 -4.55 2.63
C GLN A 97 -7.51 -3.65 2.46
N VAL A 98 -6.71 -3.86 1.40
CA VAL A 98 -5.58 -2.98 1.07
C VAL A 98 -6.05 -1.56 0.81
N PHE A 99 -7.13 -1.37 0.05
CA PHE A 99 -7.73 -0.06 -0.20
C PHE A 99 -8.13 0.65 1.11
N ARG A 100 -8.90 -0.02 1.97
CA ARG A 100 -9.31 0.54 3.27
C ARG A 100 -8.13 0.94 4.15
N LEU A 101 -7.13 0.08 4.26
CA LEU A 101 -5.96 0.33 5.09
C LEU A 101 -5.07 1.43 4.51
N ALA A 102 -5.00 1.56 3.18
CA ALA A 102 -4.30 2.66 2.52
C ALA A 102 -5.00 4.01 2.76
N ASP A 103 -6.33 4.03 2.70
CA ASP A 103 -7.13 5.20 3.01
C ASP A 103 -6.94 5.63 4.47
N GLN A 104 -7.09 4.71 5.41
CA GLN A 104 -6.87 4.97 6.84
C GLN A 104 -5.45 5.47 7.15
N ALA A 105 -4.47 5.04 6.38
CA ALA A 105 -3.08 5.48 6.53
C ALA A 105 -2.78 6.80 5.80
N GLY A 106 -3.74 7.38 5.07
CA GLY A 106 -3.54 8.60 4.29
C GLY A 106 -2.60 8.41 3.09
N LEU A 107 -2.55 7.20 2.53
CA LEU A 107 -1.63 6.83 1.43
C LEU A 107 -2.29 6.86 0.05
N LEU A 108 -3.53 7.33 -0.06
CA LEU A 108 -4.20 7.57 -1.34
C LEU A 108 -3.97 9.03 -1.73
N ALA A 109 -3.05 9.26 -2.67
CA ALA A 109 -2.65 10.61 -3.09
C ALA A 109 -3.78 11.36 -3.81
N ILE A 110 -4.66 10.63 -4.50
CA ILE A 110 -5.82 11.15 -5.21
C ILE A 110 -7.02 10.27 -4.83
N PRO A 111 -7.71 10.57 -3.70
CA PRO A 111 -8.78 9.73 -3.16
C PRO A 111 -9.91 9.45 -4.16
N ASP A 112 -10.36 10.45 -4.88
CA ASP A 112 -11.44 10.30 -5.87
C ASP A 112 -11.09 9.34 -7.01
N LEU A 113 -9.83 9.39 -7.48
CA LEU A 113 -9.33 8.47 -8.48
C LEU A 113 -9.24 7.05 -7.92
N ALA A 114 -8.73 6.91 -6.70
CA ALA A 114 -8.60 5.62 -6.05
C ALA A 114 -9.97 4.97 -5.81
N GLU A 115 -10.96 5.75 -5.38
CA GLU A 115 -12.34 5.29 -5.20
C GLU A 115 -12.95 4.85 -6.53
N ALA A 116 -12.85 5.67 -7.58
CA ALA A 116 -13.37 5.33 -8.90
C ALA A 116 -12.78 4.03 -9.44
N ARG A 117 -11.47 3.85 -9.26
CA ARG A 117 -10.76 2.63 -9.67
C ARG A 117 -11.17 1.41 -8.84
N MET A 118 -11.35 1.59 -7.54
CA MET A 118 -11.83 0.51 -6.67
C MET A 118 -13.23 0.07 -7.04
N ARG A 119 -14.14 1.01 -7.36
CA ARG A 119 -15.50 0.69 -7.83
C ARG A 119 -15.47 -0.14 -9.11
N VAL A 120 -14.67 0.25 -10.09
CA VAL A 120 -14.51 -0.53 -11.33
C VAL A 120 -14.02 -1.94 -11.03
N LEU A 121 -13.06 -2.10 -10.12
CA LEU A 121 -12.54 -3.42 -9.76
C LEU A 121 -13.61 -4.29 -9.08
N LEU A 122 -14.42 -3.71 -8.20
CA LEU A 122 -15.54 -4.40 -7.54
C LEU A 122 -16.59 -4.84 -8.56
N ASP A 123 -16.96 -3.97 -9.50
CA ASP A 123 -17.91 -4.29 -10.57
C ASP A 123 -17.43 -5.46 -11.44
N LEU A 124 -16.14 -5.47 -11.80
CA LEU A 124 -15.53 -6.57 -12.56
C LEU A 124 -15.56 -7.91 -11.81
N HIS A 125 -15.66 -7.88 -10.49
CA HIS A 125 -15.80 -9.06 -9.64
C HIS A 125 -17.24 -9.38 -9.25
N GLY A 126 -18.21 -8.68 -9.82
CA GLY A 126 -19.63 -8.90 -9.57
C GLY A 126 -20.11 -8.45 -8.18
N VAL A 127 -19.36 -7.55 -7.53
CA VAL A 127 -19.76 -6.98 -6.24
C VAL A 127 -20.68 -5.79 -6.49
N ALA A 128 -21.96 -5.93 -6.11
CA ALA A 128 -22.92 -4.85 -6.21
C ALA A 128 -22.51 -3.66 -5.32
N GLN A 129 -22.71 -2.46 -5.85
CA GLN A 129 -22.47 -1.21 -5.13
C GLN A 129 -23.78 -0.44 -5.09
N ASP A 130 -24.26 -0.18 -3.89
CA ASP A 130 -25.45 0.64 -3.63
C ASP A 130 -25.12 2.12 -3.74
#